data_bde34a8f78b7fbaf281359795c02dcc7
#
_entry.id   bde34a8f78b7fbaf281359795c02dcc7
#
_cell.length_a   1.000
_cell.length_b   1.000
_cell.length_c   1.000
_cell.angle_alpha   90.00
_cell.angle_beta   90.00
_cell.angle_gamma   90.00
#
_symmetry.space_group_name_H-M   'P 1'
#
loop_
_entity.id
_entity.type
_entity.pdbx_description
1 polymer ?
#
loop_
_entity_poly.entity_id
_entity_poly.type
_entity_poly.pdbx_seq_one_letter_code
_entity_poly.pdbx_strand_id
1 'polypeptide(L)'
;MPLHHQCPGASLSSQMGSRREPIEYADAATEVRAVYDDIMVSRNVKWVSNFWKVLAHDPPTLRRIWSNIKEVMAPGALDPFTKELLYVAVSASNGCHYCIASHGAAARKQGMTEEQYSELLSIVGLANETNRLVTALGVEIDPQFLK
;
A
#
# COMPACT_ATOMS: atom_id res chain seq x y z
N MET A 1 42.45 13.91 16.79
CA MET A 1 41.38 13.19 17.54
C MET A 1 40.11 13.17 16.72
N PRO A 2 39.68 12.04 16.19
CA PRO A 2 38.39 11.96 15.48
C PRO A 2 37.28 11.63 16.47
N LEU A 3 36.27 12.49 16.53
CA LEU A 3 35.01 12.28 17.28
C LEU A 3 34.12 11.31 16.52
N HIS A 4 34.10 10.06 16.95
CA HIS A 4 33.09 9.11 16.53
C HIS A 4 31.76 9.43 17.22
N HIS A 5 30.84 10.10 16.54
CA HIS A 5 29.45 10.15 16.96
C HIS A 5 28.78 8.83 16.55
N GLN A 6 28.69 7.89 17.47
CA GLN A 6 27.80 6.75 17.36
C GLN A 6 26.37 7.24 17.61
N CYS A 7 25.54 7.22 16.59
CA CYS A 7 24.09 7.33 16.77
C CYS A 7 23.61 6.06 17.51
N PRO A 8 22.93 6.17 18.66
CA PRO A 8 22.35 5.02 19.32
C PRO A 8 21.24 4.48 18.41
N GLY A 9 21.38 3.21 18.00
CA GLY A 9 20.36 2.50 17.28
C GLY A 9 19.10 2.36 18.12
N ALA A 10 18.14 3.26 17.94
CA ALA A 10 16.80 3.09 18.48
C ALA A 10 16.18 1.88 17.75
N SER A 11 15.93 0.80 18.48
CA SER A 11 15.21 -0.36 17.96
C SER A 11 13.82 0.11 17.50
N LEU A 12 13.45 -0.18 16.25
CA LEU A 12 12.14 0.14 15.65
C LEU A 12 10.93 -0.54 16.38
N SER A 13 11.18 -1.24 17.49
CA SER A 13 10.18 -2.02 18.22
C SER A 13 9.33 -1.23 19.23
N SER A 14 9.64 0.04 19.53
CA SER A 14 8.98 0.74 20.63
C SER A 14 7.87 1.74 20.26
N GLN A 15 7.50 1.88 18.98
CA GLN A 15 6.52 2.88 18.54
C GLN A 15 5.27 2.32 17.87
N MET A 16 4.99 1.03 17.96
CA MET A 16 3.76 0.47 17.39
C MET A 16 2.81 0.05 18.51
N GLY A 17 1.61 0.65 18.50
CA GLY A 17 0.49 0.20 19.33
C GLY A 17 0.30 -1.32 19.25
N SER A 18 -0.41 -1.94 20.22
CA SER A 18 -0.48 -3.39 20.39
C SER A 18 -0.70 -4.10 19.05
N ARG A 19 0.33 -4.81 18.58
CA ARG A 19 0.22 -5.65 17.38
C ARG A 19 -0.81 -6.74 17.66
N ARG A 20 -1.86 -6.79 16.85
CA ARG A 20 -2.73 -7.97 16.82
C ARG A 20 -2.02 -9.07 16.08
N GLU A 21 -2.00 -10.28 16.67
CA GLU A 21 -1.44 -11.45 16.01
C GLU A 21 -2.28 -11.84 14.79
N PRO A 22 -1.65 -12.26 13.69
CA PRO A 22 -2.38 -12.76 12.53
C PRO A 22 -3.22 -13.99 12.86
N ILE A 23 -4.48 -14.03 12.43
CA ILE A 23 -5.30 -15.25 12.52
C ILE A 23 -4.93 -16.15 11.34
N GLU A 24 -4.29 -17.28 11.64
CA GLU A 24 -3.91 -18.26 10.63
C GLU A 24 -5.13 -18.99 10.06
N TYR A 25 -5.01 -19.55 8.86
CA TYR A 25 -6.12 -20.23 8.19
C TYR A 25 -6.74 -21.36 9.06
N ALA A 26 -5.89 -22.12 9.74
CA ALA A 26 -6.33 -23.22 10.61
C ALA A 26 -7.19 -22.76 11.79
N ASP A 27 -6.92 -21.55 12.31
CA ASP A 27 -7.58 -20.98 13.49
C ASP A 27 -8.74 -20.04 13.11
N ALA A 28 -8.93 -19.78 11.83
CA ALA A 28 -9.93 -18.84 11.35
C ALA A 28 -11.35 -19.43 11.44
N ALA A 29 -12.33 -18.59 11.79
CA ALA A 29 -13.75 -18.93 11.73
C ALA A 29 -14.19 -19.21 10.28
N THR A 30 -15.27 -19.96 10.10
CA THR A 30 -15.77 -20.36 8.77
C THR A 30 -15.99 -19.16 7.83
N GLU A 31 -16.57 -18.08 8.33
CA GLU A 31 -16.79 -16.87 7.50
C GLU A 31 -15.49 -16.16 7.09
N VAL A 32 -14.45 -16.22 7.92
CA VAL A 32 -13.12 -15.68 7.62
C VAL A 32 -12.41 -16.58 6.59
N ARG A 33 -12.48 -17.91 6.75
CA ARG A 33 -11.93 -18.87 5.78
C ARG A 33 -12.52 -18.65 4.39
N ALA A 34 -13.83 -18.43 4.30
CA ALA A 34 -14.48 -18.15 3.01
C ALA A 34 -13.86 -16.93 2.29
N VAL A 35 -13.49 -15.87 3.04
CA VAL A 35 -12.80 -14.71 2.47
C VAL A 35 -11.35 -15.07 2.10
N TYR A 36 -10.66 -15.84 2.92
CA TYR A 36 -9.29 -16.30 2.63
C TYR A 36 -9.24 -17.15 1.36
N ASP A 37 -10.19 -18.06 1.19
CA ASP A 37 -10.30 -18.89 -0.01
C ASP A 37 -10.52 -18.04 -1.26
N ASP A 38 -11.43 -17.06 -1.17
CA ASP A 38 -11.68 -16.13 -2.27
C ASP A 38 -10.44 -15.26 -2.59
N ILE A 39 -9.67 -14.81 -1.58
CA ILE A 39 -8.39 -14.12 -1.77
C ILE A 39 -7.41 -15.01 -2.52
N MET A 40 -7.23 -16.25 -2.09
CA MET A 40 -6.27 -17.18 -2.68
C MET A 40 -6.63 -17.49 -4.14
N VAL A 41 -7.91 -17.76 -4.41
CA VAL A 41 -8.41 -18.00 -5.76
C VAL A 41 -8.25 -16.77 -6.65
N SER A 42 -8.74 -15.61 -6.20
CA SER A 42 -8.73 -14.39 -7.00
C SER A 42 -7.32 -13.89 -7.33
N ARG A 43 -6.35 -14.12 -6.45
CA ARG A 43 -4.95 -13.71 -6.65
C ARG A 43 -4.06 -14.80 -7.22
N ASN A 44 -4.60 -16.00 -7.41
CA ASN A 44 -3.87 -17.19 -7.86
C ASN A 44 -2.62 -17.45 -6.97
N VAL A 45 -2.82 -17.52 -5.66
CA VAL A 45 -1.81 -17.80 -4.65
C VAL A 45 -2.29 -18.87 -3.67
N LYS A 46 -1.34 -19.51 -2.95
CA LYS A 46 -1.65 -20.54 -1.95
C LYS A 46 -1.51 -20.05 -0.50
N TRP A 47 -1.53 -18.73 -0.30
CA TRP A 47 -1.33 -18.12 1.01
C TRP A 47 -2.12 -16.81 1.13
N VAL A 48 -2.38 -16.40 2.37
CA VAL A 48 -3.05 -15.13 2.69
C VAL A 48 -2.04 -14.20 3.36
N SER A 49 -1.97 -12.96 2.92
CA SER A 49 -1.01 -12.00 3.49
C SER A 49 -1.42 -11.52 4.88
N ASN A 50 -0.44 -11.10 5.68
CA ASN A 50 -0.64 -10.71 7.08
C ASN A 50 -1.67 -9.59 7.27
N PHE A 51 -1.79 -8.67 6.31
CA PHE A 51 -2.83 -7.64 6.36
C PHE A 51 -4.23 -8.24 6.52
N TRP A 52 -4.58 -9.23 5.71
CA TRP A 52 -5.88 -9.90 5.77
C TRP A 52 -6.04 -10.73 7.04
N LYS A 53 -4.98 -11.39 7.48
CA LYS A 53 -4.98 -12.18 8.70
C LYS A 53 -5.17 -11.32 9.96
N VAL A 54 -4.58 -10.13 9.99
CA VAL A 54 -4.79 -9.19 11.09
C VAL A 54 -6.18 -8.54 11.00
N LEU A 55 -6.64 -8.22 9.79
CA LEU A 55 -7.99 -7.67 9.58
C LEU A 55 -9.10 -8.67 9.94
N ALA A 56 -8.80 -9.95 9.93
CA ALA A 56 -9.72 -11.04 10.30
C ALA A 56 -10.24 -10.99 11.75
N HIS A 57 -9.65 -10.18 12.62
CA HIS A 57 -10.21 -9.86 13.93
C HIS A 57 -11.53 -9.07 13.85
N ASP A 58 -11.85 -8.51 12.68
CA ASP A 58 -13.11 -7.87 12.37
C ASP A 58 -13.63 -8.42 11.03
N PRO A 59 -14.37 -9.55 11.04
CA PRO A 59 -14.84 -10.20 9.82
C PRO A 59 -15.72 -9.33 8.91
N PRO A 60 -16.62 -8.48 9.43
CA PRO A 60 -17.35 -7.53 8.60
C PRO A 60 -16.44 -6.58 7.81
N THR A 61 -15.45 -5.98 8.47
CA THR A 61 -14.48 -5.09 7.83
C THR A 61 -13.59 -5.85 6.83
N LEU A 62 -13.11 -7.06 7.17
CA LEU A 62 -12.36 -7.91 6.26
C LEU A 62 -13.13 -8.13 4.95
N ARG A 63 -14.39 -8.54 5.03
CA ARG A 63 -15.25 -8.80 3.87
C ARG A 63 -15.46 -7.54 3.02
N ARG A 64 -15.80 -6.44 3.68
CA ARG A 64 -16.04 -5.16 3.01
C ARG A 64 -14.79 -4.66 2.27
N ILE A 65 -13.64 -4.66 2.92
CA ILE A 65 -12.38 -4.18 2.31
C ILE A 65 -11.95 -5.10 1.17
N TRP A 66 -12.07 -6.43 1.34
CA TRP A 66 -11.75 -7.36 0.27
C TRP A 66 -12.65 -7.17 -0.96
N SER A 67 -13.97 -7.02 -0.77
CA SER A 67 -14.90 -6.75 -1.85
C SER A 67 -14.56 -5.45 -2.60
N ASN A 68 -14.29 -4.37 -1.87
CA ASN A 68 -13.90 -3.10 -2.46
C ASN A 68 -12.60 -3.20 -3.26
N ILE A 69 -11.60 -3.91 -2.75
CA ILE A 69 -10.33 -4.08 -3.47
C ILE A 69 -10.55 -4.88 -4.77
N LYS A 70 -11.35 -5.95 -4.74
CA LYS A 70 -11.66 -6.69 -5.96
C LYS A 70 -12.32 -5.80 -7.01
N GLU A 71 -13.28 -4.99 -6.60
CA GLU A 71 -14.01 -4.09 -7.49
C GLU A 71 -13.10 -2.99 -8.06
N VAL A 72 -12.40 -2.27 -7.18
CA VAL A 72 -11.55 -1.13 -7.58
C VAL A 72 -10.36 -1.57 -8.44
N MET A 73 -9.73 -2.71 -8.11
CA MET A 73 -8.56 -3.20 -8.84
C MET A 73 -8.89 -4.05 -10.06
N ALA A 74 -10.17 -4.35 -10.32
CA ALA A 74 -10.60 -5.02 -11.54
C ALA A 74 -10.26 -4.20 -12.79
N PRO A 75 -10.05 -4.81 -13.97
CA PRO A 75 -9.88 -4.10 -15.23
C PRO A 75 -11.02 -3.12 -15.48
N GLY A 76 -10.69 -1.91 -15.92
CA GLY A 76 -11.66 -0.83 -16.18
C GLY A 76 -11.05 0.21 -17.11
N ALA A 77 -11.45 1.48 -16.98
CA ALA A 77 -10.87 2.58 -17.75
C ALA A 77 -9.35 2.70 -17.55
N LEU A 78 -8.85 2.36 -16.34
CA LEU A 78 -7.43 2.17 -16.09
C LEU A 78 -7.13 0.67 -16.11
N ASP A 79 -6.04 0.30 -16.75
CA ASP A 79 -5.55 -1.08 -16.75
C ASP A 79 -5.00 -1.48 -15.37
N PRO A 80 -4.92 -2.79 -15.06
CA PRO A 80 -4.48 -3.27 -13.74
C PRO A 80 -3.05 -2.83 -13.38
N PHE A 81 -2.14 -2.76 -14.35
CA PHE A 81 -0.77 -2.32 -14.10
C PHE A 81 -0.72 -0.86 -13.64
N THR A 82 -1.40 0.04 -14.34
CA THR A 82 -1.54 1.45 -13.95
C THR A 82 -2.13 1.59 -12.55
N LYS A 83 -3.14 0.78 -12.19
CA LYS A 83 -3.73 0.79 -10.84
C LYS A 83 -2.72 0.42 -9.76
N GLU A 84 -1.87 -0.58 -10.01
CA GLU A 84 -0.79 -0.95 -9.07
C GLU A 84 0.23 0.18 -8.91
N LEU A 85 0.64 0.84 -10.00
CA LEU A 85 1.57 1.98 -9.94
C LEU A 85 0.98 3.14 -9.12
N LEU A 86 -0.29 3.48 -9.34
CA LEU A 86 -0.99 4.51 -8.56
C LEU A 86 -1.06 4.13 -7.07
N TYR A 87 -1.33 2.87 -6.77
CA TYR A 87 -1.37 2.38 -5.39
C TYR A 87 0.00 2.51 -4.71
N VAL A 88 1.08 2.14 -5.41
CA VAL A 88 2.45 2.32 -4.93
C VAL A 88 2.76 3.80 -4.68
N ALA A 89 2.41 4.69 -5.63
CA ALA A 89 2.66 6.13 -5.51
C ALA A 89 1.97 6.75 -4.28
N VAL A 90 0.69 6.45 -4.08
CA VAL A 90 -0.08 6.90 -2.91
C VAL A 90 0.50 6.32 -1.62
N SER A 91 0.88 5.04 -1.63
CA SER A 91 1.47 4.38 -0.48
C SER A 91 2.83 4.96 -0.10
N ALA A 92 3.65 5.31 -1.09
CA ALA A 92 4.94 5.97 -0.87
C ALA A 92 4.75 7.37 -0.27
N SER A 93 3.80 8.15 -0.79
CA SER A 93 3.46 9.46 -0.24
C SER A 93 2.94 9.39 1.20
N ASN A 94 2.17 8.35 1.54
CA ASN A 94 1.59 8.14 2.87
C ASN A 94 2.53 7.39 3.84
N GLY A 95 3.70 6.92 3.41
CA GLY A 95 4.64 6.17 4.24
C GLY A 95 4.19 4.74 4.62
N CYS A 96 3.31 4.12 3.82
CA CYS A 96 2.85 2.74 4.07
C CYS A 96 3.83 1.71 3.51
N HIS A 97 4.85 1.34 4.28
CA HIS A 97 5.87 0.36 3.83
C HIS A 97 5.27 -0.99 3.41
N TYR A 98 4.27 -1.48 4.14
CA TYR A 98 3.58 -2.72 3.80
C TYR A 98 2.90 -2.64 2.43
N CYS A 99 2.19 -1.54 2.17
CA CYS A 99 1.47 -1.33 0.91
C CYS A 99 2.44 -1.15 -0.27
N ILE A 100 3.56 -0.42 -0.07
CA ILE A 100 4.63 -0.29 -1.07
C ILE A 100 5.17 -1.67 -1.44
N ALA A 101 5.47 -2.52 -0.45
CA ALA A 101 5.98 -3.86 -0.69
C ALA A 101 4.98 -4.75 -1.43
N SER A 102 3.71 -4.78 -1.00
CA SER A 102 2.69 -5.66 -1.57
C SER A 102 2.28 -5.26 -2.99
N HIS A 103 2.00 -3.97 -3.22
CA HIS A 103 1.60 -3.46 -4.53
C HIS A 103 2.81 -3.33 -5.49
N GLY A 104 4.00 -3.04 -4.97
CA GLY A 104 5.23 -3.10 -5.73
C GLY A 104 5.54 -4.52 -6.24
N ALA A 105 5.31 -5.55 -5.43
CA ALA A 105 5.43 -6.94 -5.87
C ALA A 105 4.38 -7.29 -6.94
N ALA A 106 3.13 -6.80 -6.80
CA ALA A 106 2.08 -7.00 -7.79
C ALA A 106 2.41 -6.29 -9.12
N ALA A 107 2.91 -5.07 -9.07
CA ALA A 107 3.35 -4.31 -10.25
C ALA A 107 4.54 -5.01 -10.97
N ARG A 108 5.54 -5.51 -10.22
CA ARG A 108 6.65 -6.30 -10.79
C ARG A 108 6.16 -7.58 -11.46
N LYS A 109 5.20 -8.27 -10.87
CA LYS A 109 4.59 -9.46 -11.49
C LYS A 109 3.90 -9.13 -12.82
N GLN A 110 3.46 -7.87 -13.00
CA GLN A 110 2.87 -7.37 -14.24
C GLN A 110 3.89 -6.72 -15.18
N GLY A 111 5.18 -6.79 -14.87
CA GLY A 111 6.28 -6.35 -15.75
C GLY A 111 6.88 -4.99 -15.41
N MET A 112 6.61 -4.41 -14.23
CA MET A 112 7.28 -3.17 -13.79
C MET A 112 8.80 -3.37 -13.75
N THR A 113 9.53 -2.52 -14.47
CA THR A 113 11.00 -2.48 -14.44
C THR A 113 11.51 -1.64 -13.26
N GLU A 114 12.80 -1.78 -12.94
CA GLU A 114 13.41 -0.94 -11.90
C GLU A 114 13.55 0.52 -12.35
N GLU A 115 13.67 0.78 -13.65
CA GLU A 115 13.65 2.13 -14.21
C GLU A 115 12.27 2.78 -14.00
N GLN A 116 11.19 2.07 -14.32
CA GLN A 116 9.82 2.54 -14.09
C GLN A 116 9.55 2.80 -12.60
N TYR A 117 10.06 1.92 -11.72
CA TYR A 117 9.93 2.12 -10.28
C TYR A 117 10.68 3.39 -9.82
N SER A 118 11.89 3.61 -10.34
CA SER A 118 12.70 4.80 -10.03
C SER A 118 12.04 6.10 -10.52
N GLU A 119 11.46 6.09 -11.73
CA GLU A 119 10.71 7.23 -12.27
C GLU A 119 9.46 7.52 -11.41
N LEU A 120 8.71 6.48 -11.04
CA LEU A 120 7.55 6.62 -10.17
C LEU A 120 7.92 7.29 -8.84
N LEU A 121 9.00 6.86 -8.19
CA LEU A 121 9.46 7.46 -6.94
C LEU A 121 9.93 8.91 -7.14
N SER A 122 10.55 9.22 -8.26
CA SER A 122 10.95 10.59 -8.61
C SER A 122 9.72 11.51 -8.76
N ILE A 123 8.66 11.03 -9.41
CA ILE A 123 7.38 11.75 -9.54
C ILE A 123 6.76 11.96 -8.16
N VAL A 124 6.72 10.93 -7.31
CA VAL A 124 6.18 11.04 -5.95
C VAL A 124 6.95 12.08 -5.13
N GLY A 125 8.28 12.07 -5.20
CA GLY A 125 9.13 13.04 -4.51
C GLY A 125 8.85 14.47 -4.96
N LEU A 126 8.86 14.71 -6.26
CA LEU A 126 8.59 16.02 -6.87
C LEU A 126 7.17 16.51 -6.54
N ALA A 127 6.16 15.66 -6.68
CA ALA A 127 4.78 16.01 -6.38
C ALA A 127 4.59 16.39 -4.90
N ASN A 128 5.20 15.64 -3.98
CA ASN A 128 5.16 15.96 -2.55
C ASN A 128 5.82 17.32 -2.24
N GLU A 129 6.92 17.66 -2.91
CA GLU A 129 7.58 18.96 -2.77
C GLU A 129 6.69 20.09 -3.30
N THR A 130 6.26 20.01 -4.57
CA THR A 130 5.48 21.05 -5.21
C THR A 130 4.13 21.27 -4.55
N ASN A 131 3.44 20.22 -4.13
CA ASN A 131 2.16 20.32 -3.43
C ASN A 131 2.30 21.09 -2.10
N ARG A 132 3.40 20.88 -1.37
CA ARG A 132 3.67 21.63 -0.14
C ARG A 132 3.99 23.10 -0.43
N LEU A 133 4.76 23.39 -1.49
CA LEU A 133 5.07 24.75 -1.89
C LEU A 133 3.82 25.50 -2.32
N VAL A 134 2.99 24.92 -3.19
CA VAL A 134 1.72 25.51 -3.63
C VAL A 134 0.83 25.84 -2.45
N THR A 135 0.68 24.91 -1.50
CA THR A 135 -0.13 25.11 -0.30
C THR A 135 0.45 26.20 0.61
N ALA A 136 1.75 26.14 0.89
CA ALA A 136 2.43 27.09 1.79
C ALA A 136 2.46 28.53 1.24
N LEU A 137 2.53 28.66 -0.08
CA LEU A 137 2.53 29.96 -0.77
C LEU A 137 1.12 30.48 -1.03
N GLY A 138 0.08 29.71 -0.79
CA GLY A 138 -1.32 30.11 -1.01
C GLY A 138 -1.62 30.41 -2.47
N VAL A 139 -1.06 29.60 -3.40
CA VAL A 139 -1.21 29.83 -4.86
C VAL A 139 -2.68 29.64 -5.26
N GLU A 140 -3.26 30.64 -5.90
CA GLU A 140 -4.63 30.58 -6.45
C GLU A 140 -4.68 29.69 -7.69
N ILE A 141 -5.82 29.03 -7.90
CA ILE A 141 -6.01 28.17 -9.09
C ILE A 141 -6.24 29.07 -10.33
N ASP A 142 -5.45 28.84 -11.36
CA ASP A 142 -5.60 29.56 -12.63
C ASP A 142 -6.95 29.23 -13.28
N PRO A 143 -7.73 30.26 -13.72
CA PRO A 143 -9.04 30.04 -14.32
C PRO A 143 -9.03 29.11 -15.54
N GLN A 144 -7.90 28.97 -16.22
CA GLN A 144 -7.70 28.08 -17.36
C GLN A 144 -7.84 26.59 -17.00
N PHE A 145 -7.60 26.22 -15.74
CA PHE A 145 -7.74 24.85 -15.24
C PHE A 145 -9.17 24.49 -14.83
N LEU A 146 -10.09 25.47 -14.79
CA LEU A 146 -11.48 25.32 -14.36
C LEU A 146 -12.47 25.12 -15.53
N LYS A 147 -11.98 24.83 -16.71
CA LYS A 147 -12.80 24.63 -17.93
C LYS A 147 -13.23 23.20 -18.12
#